data_fb75e90d874d18b428ffe08ac05c5e2f
#
_entry.id   fb75e90d874d18b428ffe08ac05c5e2f
#
_cell.length_a   1.000
_cell.length_b   1.000
_cell.length_c   1.000
_cell.angle_alpha   90.00
_cell.angle_beta   90.00
_cell.angle_gamma   90.00
#
_symmetry.space_group_name_H-M   'P 1'
#
loop_
_entity.id
_entity.type
_entity.pdbx_description
1 polymer ?
#
loop_
_entity_poly.entity_id
_entity_poly.type
_entity_poly.pdbx_seq_one_letter_code
_entity_poly.pdbx_strand_id
1 'polypeptide(L)'
;GAVVVVRGRIIARAHNLTETLHDVTAHAEIQAITAAANLLGGKYLTDCTLYVTVEPCVMCAGAIGWAQIKRVVYGAPDEKRGYARLAPHAFHPKCNVLTGVLEAECRDIMQQFFRTKR
;
A
#
# COMPACT_ATOMS: atom_id res chain seq x y z
N GLY A 1 -3.40 3.74 6.20
CA GLY A 1 -4.24 2.65 5.83
C GLY A 1 -4.12 2.24 4.38
N ALA A 2 -4.60 1.07 4.10
CA ALA A 2 -4.60 0.49 2.77
C ALA A 2 -5.94 -0.18 2.48
N VAL A 3 -6.40 -0.09 1.23
CA VAL A 3 -7.66 -0.67 0.77
C VAL A 3 -7.41 -1.34 -0.58
N VAL A 4 -7.90 -2.56 -0.75
CA VAL A 4 -7.85 -3.26 -2.03
C VAL A 4 -9.25 -3.32 -2.62
N VAL A 5 -9.37 -2.94 -3.89
CA VAL A 5 -10.64 -2.88 -4.62
C VAL A 5 -10.53 -3.74 -5.87
N VAL A 6 -11.56 -4.51 -6.16
CA VAL A 6 -11.71 -5.24 -7.42
C VAL A 6 -13.13 -5.07 -7.95
N ARG A 7 -13.25 -4.68 -9.22
CA ARG A 7 -14.56 -4.48 -9.88
C ARG A 7 -15.52 -3.60 -9.08
N GLY A 8 -14.99 -2.49 -8.53
CA GLY A 8 -15.78 -1.56 -7.75
C GLY A 8 -16.11 -2.00 -6.33
N ARG A 9 -15.60 -3.14 -5.89
CA ARG A 9 -15.85 -3.65 -4.53
C ARG A 9 -14.60 -3.60 -3.67
N ILE A 10 -14.74 -3.11 -2.44
CA ILE A 10 -13.68 -3.18 -1.44
C ILE A 10 -13.63 -4.61 -0.92
N ILE A 11 -12.49 -5.28 -1.12
CA ILE A 11 -12.31 -6.66 -0.68
C ILE A 11 -11.35 -6.80 0.49
N ALA A 12 -10.58 -5.74 0.81
CA ALA A 12 -9.69 -5.75 1.96
C ALA A 12 -9.49 -4.34 2.46
N ARG A 13 -9.43 -4.18 3.76
CA ARG A 13 -9.06 -2.95 4.45
C ARG A 13 -8.03 -3.30 5.50
N ALA A 14 -6.99 -2.51 5.62
CA ALA A 14 -5.93 -2.81 6.56
C ALA A 14 -5.28 -1.55 7.10
N HIS A 15 -4.61 -1.73 8.21
CA HIS A 15 -3.78 -0.69 8.83
C HIS A 15 -2.51 -1.35 9.34
N ASN A 16 -1.55 -0.52 9.75
CA ASN A 16 -0.27 -1.00 10.25
C ASN A 16 -0.47 -1.81 11.54
N LEU A 17 0.02 -3.04 11.57
CA LEU A 17 -0.06 -3.95 12.72
C LEU A 17 1.33 -4.37 13.22
N THR A 18 2.38 -3.63 12.89
CA THR A 18 3.75 -4.01 13.25
C THR A 18 3.94 -4.18 14.76
N GLU A 19 3.34 -3.31 15.56
CA GLU A 19 3.45 -3.39 17.02
C GLU A 19 2.56 -4.49 17.59
N THR A 20 1.31 -4.58 17.13
CA THR A 20 0.36 -5.56 17.62
C THR A 20 0.83 -6.99 17.38
N LEU A 21 1.39 -7.26 16.20
CA LEU A 21 1.83 -8.59 15.80
C LEU A 21 3.31 -8.85 16.08
N HIS A 22 4.04 -7.86 16.60
CA HIS A 22 5.50 -7.95 16.76
C HIS A 22 6.17 -8.38 15.45
N ASP A 23 5.75 -7.77 14.33
CA ASP A 23 6.15 -8.17 12.99
C ASP A 23 6.50 -6.92 12.18
N VAL A 24 7.78 -6.75 11.87
CA VAL A 24 8.27 -5.58 11.11
C VAL A 24 7.71 -5.51 9.68
N THR A 25 7.19 -6.62 9.16
CA THR A 25 6.61 -6.67 7.81
C THR A 25 5.12 -6.34 7.79
N ALA A 26 4.47 -6.20 8.95
CA ALA A 26 3.01 -6.06 9.05
C ALA A 26 2.54 -4.64 8.73
N HIS A 27 3.04 -4.05 7.65
CA HIS A 27 2.55 -2.79 7.12
C HIS A 27 1.13 -2.94 6.58
N ALA A 28 0.39 -1.83 6.49
CA ALA A 28 -0.98 -1.84 6.00
C ALA A 28 -1.09 -2.50 4.62
N GLU A 29 -0.16 -2.22 3.72
CA GLU A 29 -0.14 -2.78 2.37
C GLU A 29 0.02 -4.30 2.39
N ILE A 30 0.94 -4.81 3.22
CA ILE A 30 1.15 -6.25 3.35
C ILE A 30 -0.10 -6.93 3.89
N GLN A 31 -0.74 -6.34 4.90
CA GLN A 31 -1.98 -6.88 5.48
C GLN A 31 -3.11 -6.89 4.45
N ALA A 32 -3.24 -5.84 3.67
CA ALA A 32 -4.27 -5.73 2.63
C ALA A 32 -4.05 -6.76 1.52
N ILE A 33 -2.82 -6.94 1.06
CA ILE A 33 -2.45 -7.92 0.04
C ILE A 33 -2.78 -9.34 0.52
N THR A 34 -2.39 -9.67 1.74
CA THR A 34 -2.65 -10.99 2.34
C THR A 34 -4.15 -11.27 2.42
N ALA A 35 -4.92 -10.30 2.92
CA ALA A 35 -6.37 -10.45 3.06
C ALA A 35 -7.05 -10.61 1.69
N ALA A 36 -6.66 -9.79 0.71
CA ALA A 36 -7.21 -9.87 -0.64
C ALA A 36 -6.90 -11.20 -1.31
N ALA A 37 -5.67 -11.67 -1.20
CA ALA A 37 -5.25 -12.95 -1.76
C ALA A 37 -6.03 -14.12 -1.14
N ASN A 38 -6.23 -14.10 0.17
CA ASN A 38 -7.02 -15.12 0.86
C ASN A 38 -8.47 -15.10 0.40
N LEU A 39 -9.07 -13.94 0.26
CA LEU A 39 -10.45 -13.82 -0.18
C LEU A 39 -10.63 -14.32 -1.62
N LEU A 40 -9.72 -13.96 -2.52
CA LEU A 40 -9.79 -14.33 -3.93
C LEU A 40 -9.28 -15.75 -4.20
N GLY A 41 -8.60 -16.37 -3.23
CA GLY A 41 -8.09 -17.72 -3.37
C GLY A 41 -6.88 -17.84 -4.29
N GLY A 42 -6.08 -16.78 -4.43
CA GLY A 42 -4.90 -16.82 -5.28
C GLY A 42 -3.92 -15.70 -4.96
N LYS A 43 -2.66 -15.91 -5.27
CA LYS A 43 -1.57 -14.96 -4.93
C LYS A 43 -1.44 -13.77 -5.88
N TYR A 44 -2.01 -13.86 -7.09
CA TYR A 44 -1.91 -12.78 -8.06
C TYR A 44 -3.18 -11.93 -8.04
N LEU A 45 -2.98 -10.63 -7.87
CA LEU A 45 -4.06 -9.64 -7.74
C LEU A 45 -4.14 -8.78 -9.00
N THR A 46 -4.17 -9.44 -10.16
CA THR A 46 -4.03 -8.80 -11.48
C THR A 46 -5.17 -7.86 -11.85
N ASP A 47 -6.34 -8.01 -11.22
CA ASP A 47 -7.50 -7.14 -11.47
C ASP A 47 -7.74 -6.14 -10.33
N CYS A 48 -6.82 -6.07 -9.37
CA CYS A 48 -7.03 -5.27 -8.16
C CYS A 48 -6.37 -3.90 -8.25
N THR A 49 -6.97 -2.93 -7.56
CA THR A 49 -6.38 -1.62 -7.29
C THR A 49 -6.09 -1.53 -5.79
N LEU A 50 -4.89 -1.10 -5.45
CA LEU A 50 -4.48 -0.83 -4.08
C LEU A 50 -4.47 0.67 -3.85
N TYR A 51 -5.22 1.12 -2.85
CA TYR A 51 -5.23 2.51 -2.40
C TYR A 51 -4.49 2.60 -1.07
N VAL A 52 -3.52 3.49 -0.99
CA VAL A 52 -2.76 3.73 0.24
C VAL A 52 -2.64 5.22 0.51
N THR A 53 -2.63 5.60 1.80
CA THR A 53 -2.53 7.00 2.20
C THR A 53 -1.16 7.58 1.84
N VAL A 54 -0.11 6.79 2.04
CA VAL A 54 1.27 7.24 1.83
C VAL A 54 1.98 6.28 0.88
N GLU A 55 2.87 6.82 0.09
CA GLU A 55 3.70 6.07 -0.84
C GLU A 55 4.28 4.80 -0.18
N PRO A 56 4.14 3.62 -0.81
CA PRO A 56 4.69 2.38 -0.27
C PRO A 56 6.20 2.45 -0.11
N CYS A 57 6.71 1.83 0.95
CA CYS A 57 8.15 1.63 1.13
C CYS A 57 8.67 0.55 0.16
N VAL A 58 9.98 0.36 0.12
CA VAL A 58 10.62 -0.61 -0.78
C VAL A 58 10.10 -2.04 -0.55
N MET A 59 9.92 -2.44 0.72
CA MET A 59 9.40 -3.77 1.05
C MET A 59 8.00 -3.97 0.50
N CYS A 60 7.11 -3.02 0.73
CA CYS A 60 5.73 -3.10 0.25
C CYS A 60 5.66 -3.01 -1.27
N ALA A 61 6.49 -2.17 -1.88
CA ALA A 61 6.58 -2.07 -3.34
C ALA A 61 6.99 -3.40 -3.97
N GLY A 62 7.94 -4.11 -3.35
CA GLY A 62 8.31 -5.45 -3.78
C GLY A 62 7.14 -6.42 -3.71
N ALA A 63 6.40 -6.41 -2.59
CA ALA A 63 5.21 -7.25 -2.44
C ALA A 63 4.14 -6.92 -3.48
N ILE A 64 3.91 -5.64 -3.74
CA ILE A 64 2.97 -5.18 -4.77
C ILE A 64 3.39 -5.72 -6.15
N GLY A 65 4.67 -5.66 -6.46
CA GLY A 65 5.22 -6.19 -7.71
C GLY A 65 5.02 -7.69 -7.85
N TRP A 66 5.32 -8.44 -6.81
CA TRP A 66 5.13 -9.89 -6.80
C TRP A 66 3.66 -10.28 -6.91
N ALA A 67 2.76 -9.52 -6.29
CA ALA A 67 1.31 -9.76 -6.37
C ALA A 67 0.73 -9.36 -7.73
N GLN A 68 1.50 -8.64 -8.55
CA GLN A 68 1.09 -8.17 -9.88
C GLN A 68 -0.16 -7.29 -9.84
N ILE A 69 -0.25 -6.42 -8.85
CA ILE A 69 -1.38 -5.51 -8.71
C ILE A 69 -1.48 -4.61 -9.94
N LYS A 70 -2.70 -4.47 -10.46
CA LYS A 70 -2.96 -3.73 -11.69
C LYS A 70 -2.73 -2.23 -11.55
N ARG A 71 -3.16 -1.66 -10.43
CA ARG A 71 -3.08 -0.21 -10.19
C ARG A 71 -2.78 0.08 -8.72
N VAL A 72 -1.92 1.07 -8.51
CA VAL A 72 -1.63 1.59 -7.16
C VAL A 72 -1.96 3.08 -7.14
N VAL A 73 -2.74 3.50 -6.15
CA VAL A 73 -3.11 4.90 -5.94
C VAL A 73 -2.64 5.30 -4.55
N TYR A 74 -1.78 6.30 -4.46
CA TYR A 74 -1.38 6.83 -3.15
C TYR A 74 -1.47 8.35 -3.10
N GLY A 75 -1.67 8.88 -1.88
CA GLY A 75 -1.85 10.30 -1.67
C GLY A 75 -0.52 11.03 -1.52
N ALA A 76 0.13 10.85 -0.39
CA ALA A 76 1.35 11.60 -0.04
C ALA A 76 2.61 10.82 -0.40
N PRO A 77 3.62 11.48 -1.00
CA PRO A 77 4.92 10.83 -1.22
C PRO A 77 5.67 10.68 0.10
N ASP A 78 6.55 9.69 0.16
CA ASP A 78 7.53 9.52 1.24
C ASP A 78 8.91 9.78 0.65
N GLU A 79 9.44 10.96 0.91
CA GLU A 79 10.69 11.40 0.30
C GLU A 79 11.91 10.65 0.84
N LYS A 80 11.79 10.02 2.01
CA LYS A 80 12.91 9.32 2.63
C LYS A 80 12.94 7.84 2.30
N ARG A 81 11.78 7.16 2.39
CA ARG A 81 11.70 5.69 2.29
C ARG A 81 10.78 5.21 1.19
N GLY A 82 10.22 6.11 0.39
CA GLY A 82 9.35 5.74 -0.70
C GLY A 82 10.06 4.95 -1.78
N TYR A 83 9.32 4.04 -2.40
CA TYR A 83 9.86 3.17 -3.45
C TYR A 83 10.33 3.96 -4.67
N ALA A 84 9.66 5.07 -4.99
CA ALA A 84 9.96 5.82 -6.23
C ALA A 84 11.41 6.31 -6.26
N ARG A 85 11.96 6.67 -5.10
CA ARG A 85 13.36 7.09 -4.98
C ARG A 85 14.32 5.91 -4.95
N LEU A 86 13.98 4.86 -4.19
CA LEU A 86 14.93 3.80 -3.84
C LEU A 86 14.81 2.58 -4.75
N ALA A 87 13.64 2.30 -5.29
CA ALA A 87 13.39 1.13 -6.13
C ALA A 87 12.28 1.44 -7.15
N PRO A 88 12.54 2.37 -8.10
CA PRO A 88 11.48 2.86 -9.00
C PRO A 88 10.88 1.81 -9.93
N HIS A 89 11.53 0.66 -10.07
CA HIS A 89 11.06 -0.43 -10.92
C HIS A 89 10.51 -1.63 -10.13
N ALA A 90 10.22 -1.43 -8.83
CA ALA A 90 9.75 -2.53 -7.98
C ALA A 90 8.37 -3.06 -8.38
N PHE A 91 7.49 -2.21 -8.92
CA PHE A 91 6.17 -2.65 -9.36
C PHE A 91 6.25 -3.44 -10.66
N HIS A 92 5.22 -4.25 -10.89
CA HIS A 92 5.09 -4.95 -12.18
C HIS A 92 5.07 -3.92 -13.32
N PRO A 93 5.74 -4.21 -14.48
CA PRO A 93 5.80 -3.25 -15.59
C PRO A 93 4.44 -2.77 -16.11
N LYS A 94 3.40 -3.57 -15.94
CA LYS A 94 2.04 -3.23 -16.37
C LYS A 94 1.24 -2.50 -15.29
N CYS A 95 1.81 -2.26 -14.12
CA CYS A 95 1.11 -1.58 -13.04
C CYS A 95 0.96 -0.09 -13.37
N ASN A 96 -0.27 0.42 -13.25
CA ASN A 96 -0.56 1.84 -13.37
C ASN A 96 -0.45 2.49 -12.01
N VAL A 97 0.22 3.64 -11.93
CA VAL A 97 0.40 4.36 -10.67
C VAL A 97 -0.22 5.75 -10.78
N LEU A 98 -1.09 6.08 -9.82
CA LEU A 98 -1.67 7.41 -9.68
C LEU A 98 -1.25 7.97 -8.32
N THR A 99 -0.67 9.16 -8.32
CA THR A 99 -0.11 9.79 -7.11
C THR A 99 -0.79 11.12 -6.83
N GLY A 100 -0.61 11.62 -5.60
CA GLY A 100 -1.07 12.96 -5.22
C GLY A 100 -2.56 13.06 -4.94
N VAL A 101 -3.28 11.96 -4.90
CA VAL A 101 -4.71 11.97 -4.61
C VAL A 101 -4.90 12.30 -3.13
N LEU A 102 -5.56 13.46 -2.86
CA LEU A 102 -5.73 13.99 -1.50
C LEU A 102 -4.40 14.08 -0.74
N GLU A 103 -3.34 14.50 -1.42
CA GLU A 103 -1.97 14.47 -0.87
C GLU A 103 -1.87 15.23 0.45
N ALA A 104 -2.42 16.45 0.51
CA ALA A 104 -2.33 17.29 1.71
C ALA A 104 -3.02 16.63 2.90
N GLU A 105 -4.22 16.08 2.71
CA GLU A 105 -4.99 15.41 3.75
C GLU A 105 -4.28 14.14 4.22
N CYS A 106 -3.73 13.37 3.32
CA CYS A 106 -2.97 12.16 3.65
C CYS A 106 -1.72 12.51 4.44
N ARG A 107 -0.99 13.54 4.03
CA ARG A 107 0.19 14.02 4.74
C ARG A 107 -0.15 14.48 6.16
N ASP A 108 -1.23 15.23 6.31
CA ASP A 108 -1.66 15.74 7.61
C ASP A 108 -2.02 14.60 8.56
N ILE A 109 -2.74 13.60 8.09
CA ILE A 109 -3.11 12.42 8.89
C ILE A 109 -1.86 11.71 9.38
N MET A 110 -0.86 11.51 8.52
CA MET A 110 0.39 10.85 8.89
C MET A 110 1.20 11.68 9.89
N GLN A 111 1.27 12.99 9.71
CA GLN A 111 1.97 13.86 10.66
C GLN A 111 1.31 13.85 12.02
N GLN A 112 -0.02 13.86 12.09
CA GLN A 112 -0.76 13.75 13.35
C GLN A 112 -0.51 12.42 14.03
N PHE A 113 -0.53 11.33 13.28
CA PHE A 113 -0.23 10.00 13.81
C PHE A 113 1.16 9.95 14.45
N PHE A 114 2.18 10.43 13.77
CA PHE A 114 3.55 10.42 14.31
C PHE A 114 3.71 11.36 15.51
N ARG A 115 2.98 12.47 15.56
CA ARG A 115 2.99 13.36 16.73
C ARG A 115 2.40 12.70 17.96
N THR A 116 1.36 11.90 17.81
CA THR A 116 0.70 11.23 18.94
C THR A 116 1.51 10.03 19.47
N LYS A 117 2.44 9.51 18.67
CA LYS A 117 3.31 8.37 19.06
C LYS A 117 4.55 8.78 19.82
N ARG A 118 4.83 10.06 19.95
CA ARG A 118 6.00 10.59 20.66
C ARG A 118 5.73 10.84 22.14
#